data_d0c51eb80190170cf5f59cd2f6882e68
#
_entry.id   d0c51eb80190170cf5f59cd2f6882e68
#
_cell.length_a   1.000
_cell.length_b   1.000
_cell.length_c   1.000
_cell.angle_alpha   90.00
_cell.angle_beta   90.00
_cell.angle_gamma   90.00
#
_symmetry.space_group_name_H-M   'P 1'
#
loop_
_entity.id
_entity.type
_entity.pdbx_description
1 polymer ?
#
loop_
_entity_poly.entity_id
_entity_poly.type
_entity_poly.pdbx_seq_one_letter_code
_entity_poly.pdbx_strand_id
1 'polypeptide(L)'
;MRFLIHEIRLFFIALQFFTRVPVPAWVGYHPDWLQACQRYFPLVGALVGTAGALALATTAAFWPPLVAVLLSMAFTVWLTGGFHEDGWADTCDALGGTVSRERALEIMKDSRIGSYGSLGLILLLLSPLLX
;
A
#
# COMPACT_ATOMS: atom_id res chain seq x y z
N MET A 1 -31.46 4.67 -2.68
CA MET A 1 -30.56 5.75 -3.09
C MET A 1 -29.55 6.10 -2.01
N ARG A 2 -30.02 6.34 -0.77
CA ARG A 2 -29.10 6.64 0.33
C ARG A 2 -28.12 5.51 0.59
N PHE A 3 -28.60 4.26 0.53
CA PHE A 3 -27.75 3.12 0.74
C PHE A 3 -26.63 3.08 -0.31
N LEU A 4 -26.97 3.30 -1.56
CA LEU A 4 -26.02 3.26 -2.66
C LEU A 4 -24.97 4.36 -2.50
N ILE A 5 -25.42 5.59 -2.15
CA ILE A 5 -24.50 6.70 -1.95
C ILE A 5 -23.55 6.40 -0.79
N HIS A 6 -24.08 5.82 0.29
CA HIS A 6 -23.24 5.47 1.43
C HIS A 6 -22.19 4.43 1.05
N GLU A 7 -22.56 3.42 0.26
CA GLU A 7 -21.63 2.39 -0.18
C GLU A 7 -20.54 3.00 -1.07
N ILE A 8 -20.91 3.92 -1.95
CA ILE A 8 -19.93 4.62 -2.78
C ILE A 8 -18.97 5.42 -1.91
N ARG A 9 -19.48 6.07 -0.87
CA ARG A 9 -18.62 6.81 0.06
C ARG A 9 -17.63 5.88 0.74
N LEU A 10 -18.08 4.71 1.18
CA LEU A 10 -17.20 3.74 1.84
C LEU A 10 -16.10 3.28 0.88
N PHE A 11 -16.46 3.03 -0.36
CA PHE A 11 -15.46 2.64 -1.36
C PHE A 11 -14.40 3.72 -1.54
N PHE A 12 -14.82 4.98 -1.66
CA PHE A 12 -13.88 6.07 -1.84
C PHE A 12 -13.00 6.28 -0.61
N ILE A 13 -13.56 6.07 0.58
CA ILE A 13 -12.77 6.16 1.81
C ILE A 13 -11.69 5.08 1.81
N ALA A 14 -12.04 3.85 1.43
CA ALA A 14 -11.06 2.78 1.35
C ALA A 14 -10.00 3.09 0.29
N LEU A 15 -10.41 3.62 -0.84
CA LEU A 15 -9.48 3.98 -1.90
C LEU A 15 -8.51 5.06 -1.43
N GLN A 16 -9.02 6.07 -0.74
CA GLN A 16 -8.22 7.16 -0.22
C GLN A 16 -7.23 6.66 0.84
N PHE A 17 -7.65 5.67 1.62
CA PHE A 17 -6.78 5.11 2.67
C PHE A 17 -5.55 4.42 2.09
N PHE A 18 -5.69 3.75 0.95
CA PHE A 18 -4.61 2.94 0.39
C PHE A 18 -3.88 3.57 -0.79
N THR A 19 -4.41 4.62 -1.39
CA THR A 19 -3.82 5.18 -2.59
C THR A 19 -3.74 6.71 -2.51
N ARG A 20 -3.05 7.29 -3.49
CA ARG A 20 -2.98 8.75 -3.64
C ARG A 20 -4.15 9.32 -4.44
N VAL A 21 -5.01 8.46 -4.97
CA VAL A 21 -6.09 8.91 -5.86
C VAL A 21 -6.95 9.92 -5.10
N PRO A 22 -7.12 11.13 -5.63
CA PRO A 22 -7.98 12.11 -4.97
C PRO A 22 -9.44 11.69 -5.08
N VAL A 23 -10.20 11.97 -4.04
CA VAL A 23 -11.62 11.62 -4.02
C VAL A 23 -12.45 12.89 -3.99
N PRO A 24 -13.72 12.83 -4.49
CA PRO A 24 -14.57 14.01 -4.47
C PRO A 24 -14.81 14.53 -3.06
N ALA A 25 -14.95 15.85 -2.95
CA ALA A 25 -15.15 16.47 -1.65
C ALA A 25 -16.47 16.06 -1.00
N TRP A 26 -17.47 15.68 -1.79
CA TRP A 26 -18.77 15.30 -1.24
C TRP A 26 -18.70 13.98 -0.46
N VAL A 27 -17.63 13.22 -0.62
CA VAL A 27 -17.49 11.95 0.09
C VAL A 27 -17.44 12.17 1.60
N GLY A 28 -16.72 13.18 2.05
CA GLY A 28 -16.63 13.49 3.48
C GLY A 28 -15.85 12.46 4.26
N TYR A 29 -15.98 12.54 5.57
CA TYR A 29 -15.27 11.62 6.45
C TYR A 29 -16.03 11.47 7.77
N HIS A 30 -16.11 10.26 8.26
CA HIS A 30 -16.68 9.96 9.58
C HIS A 30 -15.91 8.78 10.17
N PRO A 31 -15.49 8.86 11.45
CA PRO A 31 -14.69 7.76 12.03
C PRO A 31 -15.34 6.39 11.96
N ASP A 32 -16.66 6.32 12.10
CA ASP A 32 -17.35 5.02 12.00
C ASP A 32 -17.23 4.43 10.60
N TRP A 33 -17.11 5.27 9.58
CA TRP A 33 -16.98 4.81 8.20
C TRP A 33 -15.65 4.14 7.93
N LEU A 34 -14.63 4.50 8.72
CA LEU A 34 -13.31 3.90 8.53
C LEU A 34 -13.34 2.39 8.79
N GLN A 35 -14.09 1.96 9.81
CA GLN A 35 -14.25 0.53 10.06
C GLN A 35 -15.15 -0.12 9.01
N ALA A 36 -16.24 0.55 8.65
CA ALA A 36 -17.18 -0.02 7.69
C ALA A 36 -16.56 -0.15 6.30
N CYS A 37 -15.61 0.70 5.93
CA CYS A 37 -15.02 0.65 4.60
C CYS A 37 -14.08 -0.54 4.42
N GLN A 38 -13.78 -1.28 5.47
CA GLN A 38 -12.91 -2.45 5.36
C GLN A 38 -13.46 -3.49 4.40
N ARG A 39 -14.77 -3.53 4.20
CA ARG A 39 -15.35 -4.48 3.25
C ARG A 39 -14.91 -4.21 1.82
N TYR A 40 -14.42 -3.01 1.54
CA TYR A 40 -13.95 -2.63 0.21
C TYR A 40 -12.43 -2.72 0.05
N PHE A 41 -11.72 -3.13 1.10
CA PHE A 41 -10.28 -3.30 1.00
C PHE A 41 -9.88 -4.30 -0.09
N PRO A 42 -10.53 -5.49 -0.19
CA PRO A 42 -10.18 -6.40 -1.28
C PRO A 42 -10.42 -5.80 -2.67
N LEU A 43 -11.47 -5.00 -2.83
CA LEU A 43 -11.74 -4.38 -4.11
C LEU A 43 -10.66 -3.34 -4.45
N VAL A 44 -10.25 -2.53 -3.46
CA VAL A 44 -9.18 -1.56 -3.68
C VAL A 44 -7.88 -2.29 -4.02
N GLY A 45 -7.60 -3.41 -3.33
CA GLY A 45 -6.43 -4.22 -3.64
C GLY A 45 -6.47 -4.74 -5.07
N ALA A 46 -7.64 -5.19 -5.52
CA ALA A 46 -7.80 -5.65 -6.90
C ALA A 46 -7.56 -4.52 -7.89
N LEU A 47 -8.02 -3.31 -7.57
CA LEU A 47 -7.79 -2.15 -8.44
C LEU A 47 -6.31 -1.80 -8.51
N VAL A 48 -5.62 -1.79 -7.37
CA VAL A 48 -4.19 -1.49 -7.34
C VAL A 48 -3.42 -2.57 -8.09
N GLY A 49 -3.77 -3.84 -7.88
CA GLY A 49 -3.12 -4.94 -8.57
C GLY A 49 -3.33 -4.87 -10.07
N THR A 50 -4.56 -4.53 -10.50
CA THR A 50 -4.85 -4.36 -11.92
C THR A 50 -4.04 -3.22 -12.51
N ALA A 51 -3.95 -2.11 -11.79
CA ALA A 51 -3.16 -0.97 -12.26
C ALA A 51 -1.68 -1.36 -12.40
N GLY A 52 -1.15 -2.12 -11.45
CA GLY A 52 0.22 -2.60 -11.52
C GLY A 52 0.43 -3.56 -12.68
N ALA A 53 -0.51 -4.46 -12.90
CA ALA A 53 -0.43 -5.41 -14.00
C ALA A 53 -0.48 -4.69 -15.35
N LEU A 54 -1.34 -3.68 -15.47
CA LEU A 54 -1.42 -2.89 -16.69
C LEU A 54 -0.14 -2.11 -16.93
N ALA A 55 0.45 -1.56 -15.87
CA ALA A 55 1.72 -0.86 -15.98
C ALA A 55 2.82 -1.82 -16.43
N LEU A 56 2.84 -3.02 -15.86
CA LEU A 56 3.83 -4.02 -16.26
C LEU A 56 3.64 -4.43 -17.71
N ALA A 57 2.42 -4.72 -18.12
CA ALA A 57 2.14 -5.13 -19.50
C ALA A 57 2.50 -4.02 -20.48
N THR A 58 2.17 -2.78 -20.15
CA THR A 58 2.45 -1.65 -21.02
C THR A 58 3.96 -1.41 -21.17
N THR A 59 4.68 -1.40 -20.04
CA THR A 59 6.11 -1.15 -20.09
C THR A 59 6.86 -2.32 -20.68
N ALA A 60 6.39 -3.55 -20.49
CA ALA A 60 7.04 -4.73 -21.07
C ALA A 60 6.96 -4.72 -22.59
N ALA A 61 5.98 -4.02 -23.18
CA ALA A 61 5.87 -3.90 -24.61
C ALA A 61 6.96 -3.01 -25.22
N PHE A 62 7.56 -2.12 -24.40
CA PHE A 62 8.52 -1.14 -24.90
C PHE A 62 9.93 -1.31 -24.32
N TRP A 63 10.08 -2.00 -23.19
CA TRP A 63 11.36 -2.11 -22.51
C TRP A 63 11.66 -3.55 -22.12
N PRO A 64 12.95 -3.87 -21.83
CA PRO A 64 13.29 -5.21 -21.36
C PRO A 64 12.55 -5.57 -20.08
N PRO A 65 12.40 -6.87 -19.77
CA PRO A 65 11.64 -7.29 -18.59
C PRO A 65 12.12 -6.68 -17.28
N LEU A 66 13.42 -6.54 -17.08
CA LEU A 66 13.92 -5.94 -15.84
C LEU A 66 13.46 -4.50 -15.69
N VAL A 67 13.56 -3.72 -16.77
CA VAL A 67 13.11 -2.33 -16.72
C VAL A 67 11.60 -2.26 -16.51
N ALA A 68 10.84 -3.16 -17.16
CA ALA A 68 9.39 -3.18 -17.02
C ALA A 68 8.98 -3.47 -15.57
N VAL A 69 9.65 -4.43 -14.93
CA VAL A 69 9.35 -4.76 -13.53
C VAL A 69 9.66 -3.58 -12.64
N LEU A 70 10.80 -2.93 -12.84
CA LEU A 70 11.19 -1.79 -12.01
C LEU A 70 10.21 -0.63 -12.17
N LEU A 71 9.76 -0.35 -13.40
CA LEU A 71 8.81 0.72 -13.63
C LEU A 71 7.45 0.41 -13.01
N SER A 72 7.01 -0.85 -13.12
CA SER A 72 5.75 -1.26 -12.51
C SER A 72 5.82 -1.15 -10.98
N MET A 73 6.92 -1.56 -10.38
CA MET A 73 7.12 -1.44 -8.95
C MET A 73 7.08 0.03 -8.51
N ALA A 74 7.78 0.89 -9.26
CA ALA A 74 7.80 2.31 -8.96
C ALA A 74 6.40 2.91 -9.04
N PHE A 75 5.63 2.49 -10.06
CA PHE A 75 4.27 2.98 -10.23
C PHE A 75 3.39 2.59 -9.06
N THR A 76 3.43 1.32 -8.64
CA THR A 76 2.57 0.87 -7.54
C THR A 76 2.98 1.49 -6.21
N VAL A 77 4.29 1.66 -5.97
CA VAL A 77 4.74 2.34 -4.77
C VAL A 77 4.24 3.78 -4.76
N TRP A 78 4.34 4.46 -5.90
CA TRP A 78 3.85 5.84 -6.00
C TRP A 78 2.34 5.89 -5.80
N LEU A 79 1.59 4.96 -6.42
CA LEU A 79 0.13 4.97 -6.36
C LEU A 79 -0.38 4.80 -4.92
N THR A 80 0.25 3.91 -4.16
CA THR A 80 -0.17 3.67 -2.78
C THR A 80 0.57 4.55 -1.78
N GLY A 81 1.48 5.42 -2.26
CA GLY A 81 2.25 6.27 -1.37
C GLY A 81 3.24 5.52 -0.50
N GLY A 82 3.59 4.30 -0.89
CA GLY A 82 4.52 3.49 -0.12
C GLY A 82 3.91 2.92 1.15
N PHE A 83 2.60 2.91 1.25
CA PHE A 83 1.90 2.47 2.46
C PHE A 83 2.27 1.05 2.85
N HIS A 84 2.22 0.13 1.89
CA HIS A 84 2.50 -1.28 2.16
C HIS A 84 3.97 -1.48 2.50
N GLU A 85 4.84 -0.83 1.76
CA GLU A 85 6.29 -0.96 1.97
C GLU A 85 6.70 -0.38 3.32
N ASP A 86 6.10 0.76 3.70
CA ASP A 86 6.37 1.37 4.99
C ASP A 86 5.92 0.46 6.13
N GLY A 87 4.74 -0.17 5.98
CA GLY A 87 4.25 -1.11 6.98
C GLY A 87 5.16 -2.32 7.14
N TRP A 88 5.65 -2.85 6.01
CA TRP A 88 6.59 -3.97 6.04
C TRP A 88 7.89 -3.57 6.77
N ALA A 89 8.43 -2.39 6.44
CA ALA A 89 9.65 -1.92 7.07
C ALA A 89 9.45 -1.72 8.57
N ASP A 90 8.32 -1.15 8.97
CA ASP A 90 8.01 -0.96 10.39
C ASP A 90 7.93 -2.30 11.11
N THR A 91 7.29 -3.28 10.48
CA THR A 91 7.17 -4.61 11.07
C THR A 91 8.54 -5.27 11.23
N CYS A 92 9.39 -5.14 10.21
CA CYS A 92 10.75 -5.69 10.29
C CYS A 92 11.53 -5.05 11.43
N ASP A 93 11.45 -3.73 11.57
CA ASP A 93 12.14 -3.05 12.65
C ASP A 93 11.60 -3.48 14.01
N ALA A 94 10.28 -3.65 14.12
CA ALA A 94 9.67 -4.00 15.41
C ALA A 94 9.97 -5.43 15.81
N LEU A 95 10.03 -6.36 14.86
CA LEU A 95 10.16 -7.79 15.15
C LEU A 95 11.55 -8.33 14.92
N GLY A 96 12.42 -7.59 14.23
CA GLY A 96 13.74 -8.09 13.86
C GLY A 96 14.70 -8.26 15.01
N GLY A 97 14.53 -7.46 16.05
CA GLY A 97 15.36 -7.56 17.24
C GLY A 97 14.63 -8.26 18.37
N THR A 98 15.36 -8.50 19.47
CA THR A 98 14.75 -9.09 20.66
C THR A 98 14.26 -7.95 21.56
N VAL A 99 12.99 -7.59 21.41
CA VAL A 99 12.42 -6.47 22.16
C VAL A 99 11.08 -6.87 22.74
N SER A 100 10.64 -6.14 23.75
CA SER A 100 9.33 -6.37 24.34
C SER A 100 8.23 -5.91 23.40
N ARG A 101 7.01 -6.35 23.67
CA ARG A 101 5.87 -5.93 22.87
C ARG A 101 5.70 -4.41 22.88
N GLU A 102 5.87 -3.80 24.05
CA GLU A 102 5.74 -2.37 24.19
C GLU A 102 6.77 -1.63 23.33
N ARG A 103 8.01 -2.11 23.35
CA ARG A 103 9.05 -1.50 22.54
C ARG A 103 8.80 -1.69 21.05
N ALA A 104 8.28 -2.86 20.66
CA ALA A 104 7.95 -3.11 19.25
C ALA A 104 6.89 -2.14 18.76
N LEU A 105 5.85 -1.91 19.56
CA LEU A 105 4.80 -0.97 19.19
C LEU A 105 5.33 0.45 19.11
N GLU A 106 6.26 0.81 19.99
CA GLU A 106 6.88 2.12 19.96
C GLU A 106 7.71 2.30 18.68
N ILE A 107 8.45 1.25 18.29
CA ILE A 107 9.25 1.28 17.06
C ILE A 107 8.35 1.46 15.85
N MET A 108 7.20 0.79 15.81
CA MET A 108 6.30 0.90 14.66
C MET A 108 5.72 2.30 14.52
N LYS A 109 5.63 3.06 15.61
CA LYS A 109 5.14 4.44 15.56
C LYS A 109 6.23 5.44 15.19
N ASP A 110 7.50 5.04 15.28
CA ASP A 110 8.62 5.90 14.95
C ASP A 110 8.71 6.02 13.42
N SER A 111 8.88 7.24 12.93
CA SER A 111 8.96 7.47 11.49
C SER A 111 10.34 7.14 10.91
N ARG A 112 11.33 6.90 11.76
CA ARG A 112 12.67 6.55 11.29
C ARG A 112 12.76 5.09 10.94
N ILE A 113 13.57 4.75 9.95
CA ILE A 113 13.79 3.38 9.57
C ILE A 113 15.03 2.84 10.25
N GLY A 114 14.96 1.60 10.72
CA GLY A 114 16.10 0.95 11.35
C GLY A 114 16.79 -0.03 10.42
N SER A 115 17.76 -0.77 10.98
CA SER A 115 18.52 -1.75 10.21
C SER A 115 17.63 -2.86 9.68
N TYR A 116 16.76 -3.40 10.53
CA TYR A 116 15.90 -4.50 10.11
C TYR A 116 14.88 -4.07 9.10
N GLY A 117 14.36 -2.83 9.24
CA GLY A 117 13.44 -2.30 8.25
C GLY A 117 14.11 -2.10 6.91
N SER A 118 15.34 -1.59 6.93
CA SER A 118 16.10 -1.40 5.70
C SER A 118 16.37 -2.74 5.00
N LEU A 119 16.80 -3.74 5.74
CA LEU A 119 17.03 -5.07 5.17
C LEU A 119 15.73 -5.66 4.63
N GLY A 120 14.64 -5.51 5.37
CA GLY A 120 13.34 -6.03 4.94
C GLY A 120 12.88 -5.38 3.66
N LEU A 121 13.04 -4.05 3.53
CA LEU A 121 12.66 -3.35 2.31
C LEU A 121 13.48 -3.82 1.11
N ILE A 122 14.80 -3.97 1.30
CA ILE A 122 15.67 -4.42 0.22
C ILE A 122 15.21 -5.80 -0.26
N LEU A 123 14.94 -6.72 0.66
CA LEU A 123 14.51 -8.06 0.30
C LEU A 123 13.14 -8.04 -0.37
N LEU A 124 12.21 -7.24 0.14
CA LEU A 124 10.88 -7.15 -0.44
C LEU A 124 10.93 -6.62 -1.87
N LEU A 125 11.69 -5.54 -2.09
CA LEU A 125 11.72 -4.90 -3.40
C LEU A 125 12.52 -5.71 -4.43
N LEU A 126 13.47 -6.54 -3.97
CA LEU A 126 14.22 -7.40 -4.88
C LEU A 126 13.44 -8.65 -5.27
N SER A 127 12.47 -9.07 -4.45
CA SER A 127 11.78 -10.34 -4.67
C SER A 127 11.10 -10.46 -6.04
N PRO A 128 10.44 -9.41 -6.58
CA PRO A 128 9.86 -9.53 -7.92
C PRO A 128 10.89 -9.71 -9.01
N LEU A 129 12.14 -9.30 -8.78
CA LEU A 129 13.20 -9.40 -9.78
C LEU A 129 13.80 -10.80 -9.84
N LEU A 130 13.53 -11.66 -8.86
CA LEU A 130 14.10 -13.02 -8.80
C LEU A 130 13.28 -14.07 -9.50
N UNK A 131 12.41 -13.55 -9.73
CA UNK A 131 11.52 -14.45 -10.26
C UNK A 131 11.30 -14.76 -11.39
#